data_df23f293b255aa5e99943510411456b7
#
_entry.id   df23f293b255aa5e99943510411456b7
#
_cell.length_a   1.000
_cell.length_b   1.000
_cell.length_c   1.000
_cell.angle_alpha   90.00
_cell.angle_beta   90.00
_cell.angle_gamma   90.00
#
_symmetry.space_group_name_H-M   'P 1'
#
loop_
_entity.id
_entity.type
_entity.pdbx_description
1 polymer ?
#
loop_
_entity_poly.entity_id
_entity_poly.type
_entity_poly.pdbx_seq_one_letter_code
_entity_poly.pdbx_strand_id
1 'polypeptide(L)'
;MKFGLKFVAASVALVCAQGAFAQSGETVKLVRIDPLTGLLGPVGVNQDKSYKFFAEKFSGAGNPAGVKFEFTTIDNKLSPTESLNALKAAIDQGVRYIIQGNGSSVALALSDAITKHNERNPGKEVIFLNDSAVDPDLTNSKCSFWHFRFDADTSMKIEAMTTFMKDQKDIQKVYILGQNYSHGVQVAKFAKENLARKRPDIQVVGEDLHPLAQVRDFAPYIAKIKASGADTVITGNWGSDLSLLVKAANENGYTGKFFTYYAGVTGTPAALGTNGAGRVYQIAYNHYNMGGQMDKWMTEFKTKYNDDFYTGSVIRVYQTLGAAMAKAKSTDPVKVALAMEGLKFNSFNGEVEMRKTDHQLQQPLYMSVWQKADKKYPYSPENTGMTLAPVKEFANYVSSTPTSCQMKRP
;
A
#
# COMPACT_ATOMS: atom_id res chain seq x y z
N MET A 1 0.16 5.33 90.06
CA MET A 1 0.87 4.72 88.90
C MET A 1 -0.06 4.72 87.70
N LYS A 2 0.18 5.64 86.75
CA LYS A 2 -0.60 5.77 85.51
C LYS A 2 0.33 5.37 84.36
N PHE A 3 0.04 4.26 83.70
CA PHE A 3 0.72 3.84 82.49
C PHE A 3 0.06 4.52 81.27
N GLY A 4 0.85 5.33 80.54
CA GLY A 4 0.45 5.92 79.29
C GLY A 4 0.82 5.05 78.10
N LEU A 5 -0.17 4.63 77.33
CA LEU A 5 -0.03 3.88 76.09
C LEU A 5 0.22 4.85 74.93
N LYS A 6 1.41 4.79 74.32
CA LYS A 6 1.70 5.55 73.09
C LYS A 6 1.28 4.73 71.90
N PHE A 7 0.27 5.17 71.13
CA PHE A 7 -0.04 4.63 69.80
C PHE A 7 0.92 5.24 68.77
N VAL A 8 1.69 4.37 68.10
CA VAL A 8 2.48 4.73 66.94
C VAL A 8 1.60 4.40 65.73
N ALA A 9 1.12 5.47 65.03
CA ALA A 9 0.43 5.30 63.77
C ALA A 9 1.45 5.12 62.63
N ALA A 10 1.54 3.93 62.11
CA ALA A 10 2.32 3.65 60.89
C ALA A 10 1.46 4.00 59.66
N SER A 11 1.81 5.09 59.01
CA SER A 11 1.22 5.47 57.71
C SER A 11 1.81 4.59 56.60
N VAL A 12 1.05 3.63 56.10
CA VAL A 12 1.39 2.88 54.89
C VAL A 12 1.02 3.76 53.71
N ALA A 13 2.02 4.32 53.05
CA ALA A 13 1.87 5.01 51.78
C ALA A 13 1.64 3.94 50.66
N LEU A 14 0.39 3.78 50.21
CA LEU A 14 0.04 2.96 49.05
C LEU A 14 0.48 3.71 47.81
N VAL A 15 1.65 3.37 47.25
CA VAL A 15 2.07 3.83 45.92
C VAL A 15 1.23 3.08 44.92
N CYS A 16 0.14 3.70 44.47
CA CYS A 16 -0.59 3.24 43.31
C CYS A 16 0.30 3.43 42.06
N ALA A 17 0.99 2.38 41.65
CA ALA A 17 1.56 2.31 40.30
C ALA A 17 0.38 2.34 39.30
N GLN A 18 0.06 3.51 38.80
CA GLN A 18 -0.85 3.64 37.67
C GLN A 18 -0.13 3.07 36.46
N GLY A 19 -0.32 1.77 36.22
CA GLY A 19 -0.04 1.18 34.93
C GLY A 19 -0.92 1.91 33.91
N ALA A 20 -0.30 2.67 33.01
CA ALA A 20 -0.99 3.28 31.90
C ALA A 20 -1.51 2.17 30.97
N PHE A 21 -2.71 1.66 31.27
CA PHE A 21 -3.51 0.94 30.29
C PHE A 21 -3.93 1.98 29.24
N ALA A 22 -3.78 1.67 27.93
CA ALA A 22 -4.48 2.44 26.92
C ALA A 22 -5.95 2.48 27.36
N GLN A 23 -6.45 3.69 27.69
CA GLN A 23 -7.82 3.80 28.15
C GLN A 23 -8.75 3.48 27.00
N SER A 24 -9.57 2.45 27.16
CA SER A 24 -10.69 2.16 26.25
C SER A 24 -11.42 3.48 25.94
N GLY A 25 -11.43 3.87 24.64
CA GLY A 25 -12.01 5.12 24.17
C GLY A 25 -11.05 6.27 23.88
N GLU A 26 -9.73 6.11 24.07
CA GLU A 26 -8.73 7.10 23.62
C GLU A 26 -8.83 7.32 22.10
N THR A 27 -8.76 8.57 21.65
CA THR A 27 -8.82 8.94 20.24
C THR A 27 -7.42 9.08 19.67
N VAL A 28 -7.13 8.30 18.63
CA VAL A 28 -5.88 8.37 17.86
C VAL A 28 -6.14 9.10 16.55
N LYS A 29 -5.45 10.22 16.34
CA LYS A 29 -5.53 11.03 15.11
C LYS A 29 -4.62 10.45 14.05
N LEU A 30 -5.20 10.17 12.88
CA LEU A 30 -4.52 9.71 11.68
C LEU A 30 -4.67 10.77 10.60
N VAL A 31 -3.56 11.25 10.05
CA VAL A 31 -3.58 12.18 8.92
C VAL A 31 -2.94 11.51 7.71
N ARG A 32 -3.72 11.45 6.63
CA ARG A 32 -3.24 11.01 5.32
C ARG A 32 -2.81 12.22 4.50
N ILE A 33 -1.63 12.14 3.85
CA ILE A 33 -1.06 13.19 2.99
C ILE A 33 -0.96 12.61 1.59
N ASP A 34 -1.98 12.84 0.76
CA ASP A 34 -2.07 12.21 -0.57
C ASP A 34 -2.88 13.09 -1.56
N PRO A 35 -2.76 12.87 -2.89
CA PRO A 35 -3.44 13.71 -3.86
C PRO A 35 -4.96 13.49 -3.81
N LEU A 36 -5.71 14.57 -3.68
CA LEU A 36 -7.18 14.60 -3.84
C LEU A 36 -7.60 15.30 -5.13
N THR A 37 -6.67 15.98 -5.81
CA THR A 37 -6.89 16.76 -7.02
C THR A 37 -5.94 16.35 -8.14
N GLY A 38 -6.16 16.87 -9.35
CA GLY A 38 -5.38 16.54 -10.56
C GLY A 38 -5.73 15.19 -11.18
N LEU A 39 -4.90 14.71 -12.12
CA LEU A 39 -5.16 13.48 -12.87
C LEU A 39 -5.20 12.22 -12.00
N LEU A 40 -4.49 12.21 -10.86
CA LEU A 40 -4.46 11.10 -9.92
C LEU A 40 -5.39 11.31 -8.70
N GLY A 41 -6.12 12.44 -8.67
CA GLY A 41 -7.11 12.76 -7.64
C GLY A 41 -8.16 11.66 -7.42
N PRO A 42 -8.75 11.06 -8.45
CA PRO A 42 -9.74 9.98 -8.27
C PRO A 42 -9.24 8.81 -7.44
N VAL A 43 -7.96 8.43 -7.57
CA VAL A 43 -7.34 7.37 -6.75
C VAL A 43 -7.29 7.79 -5.28
N GLY A 44 -6.81 9.01 -4.99
CA GLY A 44 -6.75 9.51 -3.62
C GLY A 44 -8.11 9.71 -2.97
N VAL A 45 -9.12 10.16 -3.73
CA VAL A 45 -10.50 10.30 -3.26
C VAL A 45 -11.11 8.94 -2.89
N ASN A 46 -10.89 7.91 -3.72
CA ASN A 46 -11.36 6.56 -3.38
C ASN A 46 -10.68 6.04 -2.10
N GLN A 47 -9.38 6.26 -1.96
CA GLN A 47 -8.65 5.87 -0.75
C GLN A 47 -9.08 6.67 0.48
N ASP A 48 -9.39 7.97 0.35
CA ASP A 48 -9.97 8.78 1.43
C ASP A 48 -11.29 8.19 1.94
N LYS A 49 -12.21 7.83 1.02
CA LYS A 49 -13.44 7.11 1.34
C LYS A 49 -13.15 5.78 2.07
N SER A 50 -12.14 5.03 1.60
CA SER A 50 -11.74 3.75 2.16
C SER A 50 -11.24 3.89 3.60
N TYR A 51 -10.38 4.86 3.87
CA TYR A 51 -9.89 5.13 5.23
C TYR A 51 -11.02 5.57 6.17
N LYS A 52 -11.93 6.45 5.73
CA LYS A 52 -13.11 6.86 6.52
C LYS A 52 -14.01 5.67 6.84
N PHE A 53 -14.27 4.81 5.86
CA PHE A 53 -15.08 3.60 6.04
C PHE A 53 -14.47 2.66 7.08
N PHE A 54 -13.18 2.39 6.99
CA PHE A 54 -12.51 1.49 7.92
C PHE A 54 -12.17 2.13 9.27
N ALA A 55 -12.02 3.46 9.37
CA ALA A 55 -11.95 4.14 10.65
C ALA A 55 -13.21 3.86 11.51
N GLU A 56 -14.41 3.88 10.89
CA GLU A 56 -15.66 3.53 11.56
C GLU A 56 -15.66 2.05 12.00
N LYS A 57 -15.22 1.12 11.12
CA LYS A 57 -15.23 -0.33 11.37
C LYS A 57 -14.25 -0.76 12.46
N PHE A 58 -13.07 -0.12 12.50
CA PHE A 58 -11.97 -0.48 13.39
C PHE A 58 -11.87 0.43 14.62
N SER A 59 -12.84 1.31 14.90
CA SER A 59 -12.86 2.11 16.13
C SER A 59 -13.55 1.36 17.29
N GLY A 60 -13.12 1.65 18.51
CA GLY A 60 -13.69 1.09 19.73
C GLY A 60 -13.59 -0.44 19.76
N ALA A 61 -14.73 -1.13 19.87
CA ALA A 61 -14.77 -2.59 19.89
C ALA A 61 -14.30 -3.25 18.58
N GLY A 62 -14.10 -2.49 17.52
CA GLY A 62 -13.57 -2.97 16.24
C GLY A 62 -12.07 -3.25 16.24
N ASN A 63 -11.34 -2.88 17.29
CA ASN A 63 -9.92 -3.18 17.46
C ASN A 63 -9.59 -3.64 18.89
N PRO A 64 -8.52 -4.45 19.08
CA PRO A 64 -8.19 -5.04 20.38
C PRO A 64 -7.67 -4.01 21.42
N ALA A 65 -7.26 -2.81 21.01
CA ALA A 65 -6.85 -1.75 21.92
C ALA A 65 -8.03 -0.90 22.43
N GLY A 66 -9.21 -1.01 21.81
CA GLY A 66 -10.40 -0.23 22.14
C GLY A 66 -10.29 1.26 21.81
N VAL A 67 -9.29 1.69 21.05
CA VAL A 67 -9.09 3.09 20.65
C VAL A 67 -10.08 3.50 19.56
N LYS A 68 -10.34 4.81 19.46
CA LYS A 68 -11.09 5.42 18.36
C LYS A 68 -10.11 6.01 17.35
N PHE A 69 -10.35 5.80 16.07
CA PHE A 69 -9.55 6.41 15.02
C PHE A 69 -10.26 7.63 14.42
N GLU A 70 -9.66 8.80 14.55
CA GLU A 70 -10.06 10.02 13.88
C GLU A 70 -9.18 10.21 12.65
N PHE A 71 -9.79 10.19 11.46
CA PHE A 71 -9.07 10.20 10.20
C PHE A 71 -9.39 11.43 9.37
N THR A 72 -8.34 12.07 8.82
CA THR A 72 -8.44 13.17 7.86
C THR A 72 -7.41 13.03 6.74
N THR A 73 -7.67 13.62 5.57
CA THR A 73 -6.72 13.69 4.45
C THR A 73 -6.38 15.13 4.12
N ILE A 74 -5.11 15.41 3.86
CA ILE A 74 -4.61 16.68 3.34
C ILE A 74 -4.17 16.46 1.89
N ASP A 75 -4.69 17.27 0.95
CA ASP A 75 -4.30 17.21 -0.45
C ASP A 75 -2.87 17.71 -0.64
N ASN A 76 -1.98 16.84 -1.06
CA ASN A 76 -0.58 17.17 -1.37
C ASN A 76 -0.34 17.45 -2.86
N LYS A 77 -1.35 17.36 -3.71
CA LYS A 77 -1.26 17.55 -5.17
C LYS A 77 -0.15 16.72 -5.83
N LEU A 78 0.18 15.57 -5.23
CA LEU A 78 1.31 14.69 -5.62
C LEU A 78 2.70 15.38 -5.56
N SER A 79 2.84 16.45 -4.81
CA SER A 79 4.06 17.25 -4.67
C SER A 79 4.81 16.90 -3.39
N PRO A 80 6.12 16.55 -3.45
CA PRO A 80 6.93 16.38 -2.25
C PRO A 80 6.96 17.65 -1.37
N THR A 81 7.03 18.83 -1.97
CA THR A 81 7.05 20.11 -1.22
C THR A 81 5.74 20.34 -0.46
N GLU A 82 4.58 20.17 -1.12
CA GLU A 82 3.28 20.29 -0.47
C GLU A 82 3.11 19.23 0.62
N SER A 83 3.68 18.04 0.41
CA SER A 83 3.65 16.97 1.41
C SER A 83 4.44 17.31 2.67
N LEU A 84 5.59 17.97 2.55
CA LEU A 84 6.38 18.43 3.69
C LEU A 84 5.67 19.56 4.45
N ASN A 85 4.99 20.47 3.75
CA ASN A 85 4.15 21.51 4.35
C ASN A 85 2.98 20.89 5.14
N ALA A 86 2.31 19.91 4.54
CA ALA A 86 1.21 19.17 5.17
C ALA A 86 1.68 18.37 6.39
N LEU A 87 2.84 17.74 6.32
CA LEU A 87 3.47 17.03 7.46
C LEU A 87 3.71 17.98 8.63
N LYS A 88 4.32 19.14 8.35
CA LYS A 88 4.56 20.16 9.39
C LYS A 88 3.26 20.58 10.05
N ALA A 89 2.24 20.92 9.25
CA ALA A 89 0.93 21.34 9.77
C ALA A 89 0.27 20.25 10.62
N ALA A 90 0.36 18.98 10.22
CA ALA A 90 -0.17 17.86 10.99
C ALA A 90 0.56 17.68 12.34
N ILE A 91 1.89 17.77 12.34
CA ILE A 91 2.71 17.66 13.56
C ILE A 91 2.40 18.81 14.54
N ASP A 92 2.27 20.03 14.04
CA ASP A 92 1.92 21.22 14.83
C ASP A 92 0.53 21.07 15.50
N GLN A 93 -0.40 20.31 14.88
CA GLN A 93 -1.71 19.95 15.44
C GLN A 93 -1.68 18.73 16.39
N GLY A 94 -0.51 18.23 16.71
CA GLY A 94 -0.34 17.11 17.63
C GLY A 94 -0.55 15.72 17.01
N VAL A 95 -0.63 15.61 15.69
CA VAL A 95 -0.73 14.32 15.00
C VAL A 95 0.60 13.56 15.12
N ARG A 96 0.51 12.26 15.41
CA ARG A 96 1.68 11.38 15.58
C ARG A 96 1.68 10.18 14.63
N TYR A 97 0.62 9.99 13.85
CA TYR A 97 0.46 8.89 12.90
C TYR A 97 0.14 9.47 11.53
N ILE A 98 1.11 9.41 10.64
CA ILE A 98 1.02 9.94 9.27
C ILE A 98 0.88 8.77 8.31
N ILE A 99 -0.07 8.89 7.38
CA ILE A 99 -0.32 7.91 6.32
C ILE A 99 0.00 8.56 4.97
N GLN A 100 0.61 7.80 4.06
CA GLN A 100 0.77 8.20 2.67
C GLN A 100 1.02 6.96 1.80
N GLY A 101 0.57 6.99 0.55
CA GLY A 101 0.75 5.85 -0.35
C GLY A 101 0.99 6.23 -1.80
N ASN A 102 0.44 7.34 -2.28
CA ASN A 102 0.54 7.69 -3.70
C ASN A 102 1.82 8.48 -4.00
N GLY A 103 2.70 7.86 -4.80
CA GLY A 103 3.95 8.48 -5.22
C GLY A 103 5.14 8.18 -4.31
N SER A 104 6.00 7.26 -4.75
CA SER A 104 7.18 6.83 -3.98
C SER A 104 8.17 7.96 -3.71
N SER A 105 8.31 8.96 -4.60
CA SER A 105 9.15 10.13 -4.36
C SER A 105 8.64 10.98 -3.18
N VAL A 106 7.31 11.08 -3.02
CA VAL A 106 6.68 11.71 -1.85
C VAL A 106 6.99 10.91 -0.59
N ALA A 107 6.82 9.58 -0.64
CA ALA A 107 7.11 8.70 0.51
C ALA A 107 8.56 8.80 0.97
N LEU A 108 9.52 8.87 0.05
CA LEU A 108 10.95 9.06 0.36
C LEU A 108 11.18 10.40 1.09
N ALA A 109 10.57 11.48 0.61
CA ALA A 109 10.68 12.80 1.23
C ALA A 109 10.06 12.83 2.65
N LEU A 110 8.88 12.23 2.83
CA LEU A 110 8.21 12.15 4.14
C LEU A 110 9.00 11.27 5.12
N SER A 111 9.51 10.11 4.68
CA SER A 111 10.30 9.21 5.51
C SER A 111 11.56 9.89 6.06
N ASP A 112 12.29 10.61 5.20
CA ASP A 112 13.48 11.38 5.60
C ASP A 112 13.11 12.52 6.57
N ALA A 113 12.06 13.28 6.28
CA ALA A 113 11.62 14.39 7.12
C ALA A 113 11.14 13.92 8.51
N ILE A 114 10.37 12.82 8.57
CA ILE A 114 9.90 12.23 9.84
C ILE A 114 11.09 11.70 10.64
N THR A 115 12.04 11.03 10.02
CA THR A 115 13.26 10.55 10.70
C THR A 115 14.01 11.71 11.33
N LYS A 116 14.26 12.79 10.59
CA LYS A 116 14.93 13.99 11.09
C LYS A 116 14.12 14.72 12.17
N HIS A 117 12.79 14.74 12.07
CA HIS A 117 11.93 15.30 13.10
C HIS A 117 12.07 14.53 14.41
N ASN A 118 11.99 13.21 14.36
CA ASN A 118 12.04 12.35 15.53
C ASN A 118 13.40 12.42 16.25
N GLU A 119 14.50 12.49 15.49
CA GLU A 119 15.84 12.68 16.04
C GLU A 119 15.99 14.02 16.81
N ARG A 120 15.29 15.07 16.37
CA ARG A 120 15.38 16.42 16.97
C ARG A 120 14.36 16.70 18.06
N ASN A 121 13.31 15.90 18.16
CA ASN A 121 12.18 16.13 19.04
C ASN A 121 11.79 14.89 19.86
N PRO A 122 12.67 14.38 20.74
CA PRO A 122 12.36 13.25 21.62
C PRO A 122 11.09 13.52 22.44
N GLY A 123 10.20 12.52 22.52
CA GLY A 123 8.89 12.64 23.16
C GLY A 123 7.79 13.22 22.25
N LYS A 124 8.12 13.55 20.99
CA LYS A 124 7.17 14.03 19.97
C LYS A 124 7.29 13.22 18.66
N GLU A 125 7.67 11.97 18.77
CA GLU A 125 7.90 11.10 17.63
C GLU A 125 6.64 10.89 16.80
N VAL A 126 6.85 10.67 15.51
CA VAL A 126 5.82 10.45 14.50
C VAL A 126 6.10 9.12 13.79
N ILE A 127 5.07 8.33 13.56
CA ILE A 127 5.14 7.10 12.75
C ILE A 127 4.63 7.40 11.34
N PHE A 128 5.32 6.86 10.35
CA PHE A 128 4.93 6.88 8.95
C PHE A 128 4.38 5.52 8.51
N LEU A 129 3.11 5.49 8.17
CA LEU A 129 2.38 4.31 7.69
C LEU A 129 2.22 4.42 6.18
N ASN A 130 3.05 3.69 5.45
CA ASN A 130 3.06 3.70 3.98
C ASN A 130 2.16 2.56 3.46
N ASP A 131 1.01 2.91 2.93
CA ASP A 131 0.03 1.94 2.47
C ASP A 131 0.23 1.44 1.04
N SER A 132 0.89 2.21 0.15
CA SER A 132 0.92 1.91 -1.29
C SER A 132 2.16 2.40 -2.04
N ALA A 133 3.08 3.17 -1.42
CA ALA A 133 4.31 3.59 -2.08
C ALA A 133 5.35 2.46 -2.04
N VAL A 134 5.73 1.98 -3.22
CA VAL A 134 6.39 0.68 -3.38
C VAL A 134 7.84 0.73 -3.86
N ASP A 135 8.51 1.88 -3.75
CA ASP A 135 9.94 1.94 -4.03
C ASP A 135 10.71 1.06 -3.03
N PRO A 136 11.51 0.09 -3.51
CA PRO A 136 12.27 -0.81 -2.65
C PRO A 136 13.25 -0.10 -1.70
N ASP A 137 13.77 1.07 -2.06
CA ASP A 137 14.73 1.79 -1.23
C ASP A 137 14.17 2.20 0.13
N LEU A 138 12.84 2.37 0.23
CA LEU A 138 12.16 2.68 1.49
C LEU A 138 12.33 1.59 2.58
N THR A 139 12.63 0.37 2.19
CA THR A 139 12.91 -0.77 3.10
C THR A 139 14.30 -1.37 2.86
N ASN A 140 15.18 -0.67 2.14
CA ASN A 140 16.57 -1.01 1.90
C ASN A 140 17.48 0.17 2.27
N SER A 141 18.10 0.82 1.27
CA SER A 141 19.13 1.86 1.45
C SER A 141 18.61 3.13 2.14
N LYS A 142 17.30 3.39 2.11
CA LYS A 142 16.61 4.55 2.71
C LYS A 142 15.64 4.15 3.83
N CYS A 143 15.83 2.96 4.41
CA CYS A 143 14.97 2.50 5.48
C CYS A 143 15.05 3.38 6.73
N SER A 144 13.94 3.49 7.43
CA SER A 144 13.81 4.21 8.69
C SER A 144 13.04 3.37 9.69
N PHE A 145 13.45 3.40 10.97
CA PHE A 145 12.69 2.77 12.05
C PHE A 145 11.24 3.29 12.16
N TRP A 146 10.99 4.50 11.71
CA TRP A 146 9.68 5.14 11.81
C TRP A 146 8.77 4.89 10.62
N HIS A 147 9.27 4.18 9.58
CA HIS A 147 8.52 3.85 8.36
C HIS A 147 8.05 2.40 8.38
N PHE A 148 6.75 2.16 8.15
CA PHE A 148 6.11 0.85 8.07
C PHE A 148 5.36 0.74 6.74
N ARG A 149 5.70 -0.26 5.91
CA ARG A 149 5.09 -0.45 4.60
C ARG A 149 4.13 -1.63 4.58
N PHE A 150 2.92 -1.41 4.06
CA PHE A 150 1.82 -2.37 4.04
C PHE A 150 1.57 -3.03 2.69
N ASP A 151 2.06 -2.47 1.58
CA ASP A 151 2.06 -3.13 0.27
C ASP A 151 3.41 -3.81 0.01
N ALA A 152 3.42 -4.87 -0.80
CA ALA A 152 4.66 -5.45 -1.30
C ALA A 152 5.36 -4.47 -2.23
N ASP A 153 6.69 -4.40 -2.14
CA ASP A 153 7.44 -3.46 -2.97
C ASP A 153 7.57 -3.88 -4.44
N THR A 154 8.10 -2.98 -5.24
CA THR A 154 8.30 -3.19 -6.68
C THR A 154 9.12 -4.44 -6.96
N SER A 155 10.17 -4.70 -6.19
CA SER A 155 11.05 -5.86 -6.41
C SER A 155 10.35 -7.18 -6.08
N MET A 156 9.54 -7.22 -5.02
CA MET A 156 8.74 -8.38 -4.62
C MET A 156 7.66 -8.69 -5.66
N LYS A 157 6.96 -7.66 -6.12
CA LYS A 157 5.91 -7.82 -7.14
C LYS A 157 6.48 -8.28 -8.47
N ILE A 158 7.60 -7.70 -8.92
CA ILE A 158 8.23 -8.12 -10.19
C ILE A 158 8.83 -9.53 -10.09
N GLU A 159 9.34 -9.92 -8.91
CA GLU A 159 9.82 -11.29 -8.65
C GLU A 159 8.69 -12.31 -8.82
N ALA A 160 7.52 -12.05 -8.24
CA ALA A 160 6.34 -12.88 -8.38
C ALA A 160 5.79 -12.87 -9.83
N MET A 161 5.69 -11.68 -10.44
CA MET A 161 5.23 -11.50 -11.82
C MET A 161 6.09 -12.28 -12.81
N THR A 162 7.40 -12.14 -12.75
CA THR A 162 8.32 -12.84 -13.66
C THR A 162 8.43 -14.33 -13.36
N THR A 163 8.16 -14.76 -12.12
CA THR A 163 8.00 -16.18 -11.80
C THR A 163 6.76 -16.77 -12.50
N PHE A 164 5.66 -16.04 -12.58
CA PHE A 164 4.51 -16.44 -13.38
C PHE A 164 4.81 -16.42 -14.88
N MET A 165 5.49 -15.37 -15.36
CA MET A 165 5.88 -15.24 -16.78
C MET A 165 6.82 -16.36 -17.25
N LYS A 166 7.57 -16.99 -16.34
CA LYS A 166 8.49 -18.09 -16.66
C LYS A 166 7.79 -19.22 -17.44
N ASP A 167 6.55 -19.49 -17.11
CA ASP A 167 5.78 -20.58 -17.70
C ASP A 167 4.94 -20.15 -18.93
N GLN A 168 4.98 -18.84 -19.29
CA GLN A 168 4.23 -18.28 -20.43
C GLN A 168 5.07 -18.31 -21.71
N LYS A 169 5.02 -19.39 -22.46
CA LYS A 169 5.87 -19.61 -23.66
C LYS A 169 5.58 -18.66 -24.82
N ASP A 170 4.41 -18.06 -24.83
CA ASP A 170 3.97 -17.11 -25.85
C ASP A 170 4.45 -15.66 -25.62
N ILE A 171 5.19 -15.41 -24.55
CA ILE A 171 5.90 -14.14 -24.30
C ILE A 171 7.32 -14.26 -24.86
N GLN A 172 7.65 -13.46 -25.87
CA GLN A 172 8.96 -13.44 -26.53
C GLN A 172 9.58 -12.05 -26.58
N LYS A 173 8.76 -11.00 -26.75
CA LYS A 173 9.22 -9.62 -26.92
C LYS A 173 8.50 -8.69 -25.94
N VAL A 174 9.23 -8.16 -24.99
CA VAL A 174 8.70 -7.28 -23.94
C VAL A 174 9.08 -5.84 -24.19
N TYR A 175 8.09 -4.94 -24.08
CA TYR A 175 8.30 -3.50 -23.97
C TYR A 175 8.04 -3.07 -22.55
N ILE A 176 8.91 -2.24 -21.98
CA ILE A 176 8.75 -1.69 -20.62
C ILE A 176 8.31 -0.24 -20.76
N LEU A 177 7.13 0.08 -20.24
CA LEU A 177 6.60 1.44 -20.23
C LEU A 177 6.25 1.86 -18.80
N GLY A 178 6.84 2.94 -18.31
CA GLY A 178 6.64 3.38 -16.93
C GLY A 178 6.54 4.90 -16.80
N GLN A 179 6.10 5.31 -15.62
CA GLN A 179 6.08 6.71 -15.19
C GLN A 179 7.49 7.14 -14.75
N ASN A 180 7.93 8.32 -15.16
CA ASN A 180 9.27 8.85 -14.86
C ASN A 180 9.35 9.38 -13.41
N TYR A 181 9.46 8.48 -12.46
CA TYR A 181 9.75 8.73 -11.05
C TYR A 181 10.32 7.47 -10.41
N SER A 182 10.67 7.49 -9.11
CA SER A 182 11.43 6.41 -8.47
C SER A 182 10.82 5.01 -8.68
N HIS A 183 9.51 4.83 -8.52
CA HIS A 183 8.85 3.54 -8.76
C HIS A 183 9.00 3.06 -10.22
N GLY A 184 8.71 3.92 -11.21
CA GLY A 184 8.80 3.53 -12.63
C GLY A 184 10.22 3.12 -13.04
N VAL A 185 11.24 3.84 -12.55
CA VAL A 185 12.66 3.48 -12.73
C VAL A 185 12.97 2.11 -12.13
N GLN A 186 12.47 1.84 -10.92
CA GLN A 186 12.66 0.54 -10.25
C GLN A 186 11.92 -0.60 -10.99
N VAL A 187 10.71 -0.34 -11.53
CA VAL A 187 10.01 -1.34 -12.36
C VAL A 187 10.85 -1.72 -13.57
N ALA A 188 11.39 -0.74 -14.30
CA ALA A 188 12.22 -1.00 -15.48
C ALA A 188 13.49 -1.77 -15.12
N LYS A 189 14.17 -1.38 -14.05
CA LYS A 189 15.37 -2.05 -13.54
C LYS A 189 15.07 -3.53 -13.21
N PHE A 190 14.14 -3.78 -12.30
CA PHE A 190 13.87 -5.14 -11.81
C PHE A 190 13.22 -6.03 -12.87
N ALA A 191 12.44 -5.47 -13.82
CA ALA A 191 11.91 -6.23 -14.94
C ALA A 191 13.05 -6.79 -15.80
N LYS A 192 14.01 -5.95 -16.20
CA LYS A 192 15.19 -6.39 -16.97
C LYS A 192 16.03 -7.43 -16.24
N GLU A 193 16.37 -7.18 -14.97
CA GLU A 193 17.16 -8.10 -14.14
C GLU A 193 16.48 -9.46 -13.97
N ASN A 194 15.20 -9.48 -13.68
CA ASN A 194 14.45 -10.71 -13.45
C ASN A 194 14.19 -11.48 -14.75
N LEU A 195 13.89 -10.81 -15.86
CA LEU A 195 13.75 -11.45 -17.15
C LEU A 195 15.07 -12.06 -17.60
N ALA A 196 16.19 -11.33 -17.51
CA ALA A 196 17.50 -11.88 -17.86
C ALA A 196 17.86 -13.13 -17.04
N ARG A 197 17.44 -13.20 -15.78
CA ARG A 197 17.72 -14.36 -14.90
C ARG A 197 16.77 -15.54 -15.15
N LYS A 198 15.49 -15.29 -15.41
CA LYS A 198 14.44 -16.34 -15.46
C LYS A 198 14.05 -16.76 -16.85
N ARG A 199 14.12 -15.85 -17.82
CA ARG A 199 13.71 -15.99 -19.21
C ARG A 199 14.68 -15.25 -20.13
N PRO A 200 15.97 -15.68 -20.19
CA PRO A 200 16.97 -15.04 -21.04
C PRO A 200 16.65 -15.12 -22.55
N ASP A 201 15.67 -15.93 -22.92
CA ASP A 201 15.10 -16.03 -24.27
C ASP A 201 14.18 -14.84 -24.62
N ILE A 202 13.61 -14.12 -23.63
CA ILE A 202 12.79 -12.95 -23.86
C ILE A 202 13.65 -11.75 -24.24
N GLN A 203 13.30 -11.12 -25.34
CA GLN A 203 13.92 -9.89 -25.80
C GLN A 203 13.20 -8.67 -25.19
N VAL A 204 13.94 -7.80 -24.51
CA VAL A 204 13.44 -6.47 -24.16
C VAL A 204 13.66 -5.56 -25.37
N VAL A 205 12.58 -5.30 -26.11
CA VAL A 205 12.62 -4.60 -27.41
C VAL A 205 12.42 -3.10 -27.33
N GLY A 206 12.15 -2.58 -26.13
CA GLY A 206 12.05 -1.13 -25.88
C GLY A 206 11.78 -0.80 -24.44
N GLU A 207 12.10 0.44 -24.09
CA GLU A 207 11.86 1.05 -22.77
C GLU A 207 11.58 2.54 -22.93
N ASP A 208 10.49 3.02 -22.36
CA ASP A 208 10.18 4.45 -22.23
C ASP A 208 9.71 4.77 -20.80
N LEU A 209 10.12 5.93 -20.32
CA LEU A 209 9.59 6.54 -19.10
C LEU A 209 8.89 7.86 -19.48
N HIS A 210 7.61 7.99 -19.18
CA HIS A 210 6.82 9.19 -19.48
C HIS A 210 6.60 10.04 -18.22
N PRO A 211 6.35 11.36 -18.37
CA PRO A 211 6.06 12.22 -17.24
C PRO A 211 4.84 11.75 -16.44
N LEU A 212 5.00 11.60 -15.10
CA LEU A 212 3.96 11.16 -14.18
C LEU A 212 2.77 12.15 -14.19
N ALA A 213 1.57 11.64 -14.43
CA ALA A 213 0.31 12.39 -14.39
C ALA A 213 0.26 13.62 -15.34
N GLN A 214 1.00 13.60 -16.44
CA GLN A 214 1.05 14.71 -17.40
C GLN A 214 0.67 14.29 -18.83
N VAL A 215 0.78 13.00 -19.16
CA VAL A 215 0.44 12.47 -20.47
C VAL A 215 -1.07 12.33 -20.60
N ARG A 216 -1.66 12.98 -21.61
CA ARG A 216 -3.10 12.90 -21.91
C ARG A 216 -3.41 12.01 -23.10
N ASP A 217 -2.41 11.76 -23.95
CA ASP A 217 -2.52 10.90 -25.14
C ASP A 217 -1.35 9.91 -25.16
N PHE A 218 -1.69 8.62 -25.05
CA PHE A 218 -0.72 7.52 -25.12
C PHE A 218 -0.60 6.90 -26.51
N ALA A 219 -1.32 7.38 -27.54
CA ALA A 219 -1.22 6.83 -28.90
C ALA A 219 0.22 6.81 -29.46
N PRO A 220 1.08 7.85 -29.23
CA PRO A 220 2.49 7.80 -29.65
C PRO A 220 3.29 6.66 -28.98
N TYR A 221 3.03 6.38 -27.71
CA TYR A 221 3.68 5.26 -27.01
C TYR A 221 3.21 3.90 -27.56
N ILE A 222 1.91 3.75 -27.82
CA ILE A 222 1.37 2.54 -28.44
C ILE A 222 1.93 2.34 -29.86
N ALA A 223 2.12 3.41 -30.64
CA ALA A 223 2.77 3.32 -31.95
C ALA A 223 4.20 2.77 -31.85
N LYS A 224 5.00 3.25 -30.88
CA LYS A 224 6.36 2.73 -30.62
C LYS A 224 6.32 1.25 -30.21
N ILE A 225 5.43 0.86 -29.29
CA ILE A 225 5.25 -0.52 -28.83
C ILE A 225 4.93 -1.43 -30.01
N LYS A 226 4.00 -1.04 -30.88
CA LYS A 226 3.66 -1.79 -32.09
C LYS A 226 4.84 -1.89 -33.07
N ALA A 227 5.54 -0.79 -33.32
CA ALA A 227 6.71 -0.75 -34.22
C ALA A 227 7.86 -1.64 -33.73
N SER A 228 8.03 -1.79 -32.42
CA SER A 228 9.04 -2.70 -31.82
C SER A 228 8.70 -4.18 -31.98
N GLY A 229 7.46 -4.52 -32.36
CA GLY A 229 6.98 -5.89 -32.43
C GLY A 229 6.77 -6.54 -31.07
N ALA A 230 6.63 -5.78 -30.00
CA ALA A 230 6.38 -6.30 -28.66
C ALA A 230 5.04 -7.05 -28.59
N ASP A 231 5.06 -8.27 -28.07
CA ASP A 231 3.87 -9.07 -27.76
C ASP A 231 3.35 -8.81 -26.33
N THR A 232 4.17 -8.21 -25.51
CA THR A 232 3.89 -7.99 -24.08
C THR A 232 4.43 -6.64 -23.62
N VAL A 233 3.65 -5.95 -22.78
CA VAL A 233 4.04 -4.72 -22.08
C VAL A 233 4.12 -5.01 -20.59
N ILE A 234 5.23 -4.64 -19.94
CA ILE A 234 5.34 -4.56 -18.48
C ILE A 234 5.22 -3.09 -18.09
N THR A 235 4.31 -2.76 -17.17
CA THR A 235 4.09 -1.38 -16.73
C THR A 235 3.78 -1.28 -15.25
N GLY A 236 4.42 -0.31 -14.59
CA GLY A 236 4.09 0.14 -13.23
C GLY A 236 3.08 1.29 -13.20
N ASN A 237 2.54 1.70 -14.32
CA ASN A 237 1.56 2.79 -14.38
C ASN A 237 0.37 2.53 -13.48
N TRP A 238 -0.20 3.59 -12.92
CA TRP A 238 -1.39 3.55 -12.07
C TRP A 238 -2.28 4.78 -12.30
N GLY A 239 -3.53 4.69 -11.85
CA GLY A 239 -4.53 5.74 -12.01
C GLY A 239 -4.75 6.12 -13.48
N SER A 240 -4.91 7.41 -13.77
CA SER A 240 -5.18 7.89 -15.12
C SER A 240 -4.10 7.52 -16.14
N ASP A 241 -2.83 7.43 -15.75
CA ASP A 241 -1.78 7.05 -16.70
C ASP A 241 -1.94 5.61 -17.18
N LEU A 242 -2.41 4.67 -16.33
CA LEU A 242 -2.74 3.32 -16.77
C LEU A 242 -4.04 3.29 -17.56
N SER A 243 -5.08 3.97 -17.09
CA SER A 243 -6.38 4.01 -17.78
C SER A 243 -6.25 4.56 -19.21
N LEU A 244 -5.50 5.65 -19.39
CA LEU A 244 -5.25 6.27 -20.69
C LEU A 244 -4.37 5.36 -21.58
N LEU A 245 -3.37 4.70 -21.01
CA LEU A 245 -2.53 3.76 -21.74
C LEU A 245 -3.34 2.59 -22.30
N VAL A 246 -4.15 1.92 -21.48
CA VAL A 246 -4.93 0.77 -21.96
C VAL A 246 -6.06 1.19 -22.90
N LYS A 247 -6.63 2.36 -22.72
CA LYS A 247 -7.57 2.96 -23.68
C LYS A 247 -6.92 3.17 -25.04
N ALA A 248 -5.76 3.85 -25.07
CA ALA A 248 -5.01 4.07 -26.29
C ALA A 248 -4.60 2.76 -26.97
N ALA A 249 -4.22 1.71 -26.21
CA ALA A 249 -3.93 0.40 -26.74
C ALA A 249 -5.14 -0.22 -27.46
N ASN A 250 -6.33 -0.13 -26.85
CA ASN A 250 -7.58 -0.62 -27.44
C ASN A 250 -7.92 0.14 -28.74
N GLU A 251 -7.85 1.48 -28.71
CA GLU A 251 -8.19 2.36 -29.84
C GLU A 251 -7.23 2.20 -31.01
N ASN A 252 -5.95 1.89 -30.74
CA ASN A 252 -4.93 1.72 -31.76
C ASN A 252 -4.68 0.24 -32.14
N GLY A 253 -5.56 -0.68 -31.73
CA GLY A 253 -5.52 -2.08 -32.12
C GLY A 253 -4.26 -2.83 -31.65
N TYR A 254 -3.70 -2.49 -30.50
CA TYR A 254 -2.67 -3.29 -29.86
C TYR A 254 -3.30 -4.45 -29.10
N THR A 255 -2.95 -5.68 -29.48
CA THR A 255 -3.53 -6.91 -28.96
C THR A 255 -2.60 -7.70 -28.03
N GLY A 256 -1.39 -7.20 -27.77
CA GLY A 256 -0.42 -7.81 -26.87
C GLY A 256 -0.88 -7.84 -25.41
N LYS A 257 -0.15 -8.57 -24.59
CA LYS A 257 -0.42 -8.70 -23.16
C LYS A 257 0.07 -7.46 -22.40
N PHE A 258 -0.59 -7.19 -21.29
CA PHE A 258 -0.14 -6.23 -20.29
C PHE A 258 0.09 -6.94 -18.95
N PHE A 259 1.26 -6.79 -18.38
CA PHE A 259 1.57 -7.17 -17.01
C PHE A 259 1.67 -5.90 -16.16
N THR A 260 0.75 -5.75 -15.22
CA THR A 260 0.52 -4.51 -14.49
C THR A 260 0.58 -4.72 -12.98
N TYR A 261 0.70 -3.61 -12.25
CA TYR A 261 0.60 -3.57 -10.79
C TYR A 261 -0.81 -3.12 -10.33
N TYR A 262 -1.53 -2.36 -11.17
CA TYR A 262 -2.68 -1.56 -10.72
C TYR A 262 -3.88 -1.58 -11.68
N ALA A 263 -4.09 -2.68 -12.44
CA ALA A 263 -5.22 -2.80 -13.37
C ALA A 263 -6.61 -2.73 -12.69
N GLY A 264 -6.66 -3.02 -11.37
CA GLY A 264 -7.89 -2.92 -10.59
C GLY A 264 -8.16 -1.54 -9.96
N VAL A 265 -7.27 -0.55 -10.16
CA VAL A 265 -7.45 0.77 -9.56
C VAL A 265 -8.52 1.58 -10.32
N THR A 266 -9.28 2.38 -9.57
CA THR A 266 -10.38 3.24 -10.07
C THR A 266 -10.09 3.88 -11.42
N GLY A 267 -11.03 3.72 -12.36
CA GLY A 267 -10.97 4.21 -13.74
C GLY A 267 -10.28 3.26 -14.72
N THR A 268 -9.46 2.32 -14.24
CA THR A 268 -8.79 1.35 -15.12
C THR A 268 -9.71 0.20 -15.55
N PRO A 269 -10.56 -0.37 -14.67
CA PRO A 269 -11.54 -1.39 -15.07
C PRO A 269 -12.45 -0.94 -16.23
N ALA A 270 -13.00 0.26 -16.14
CA ALA A 270 -13.83 0.84 -17.22
C ALA A 270 -13.04 1.03 -18.52
N ALA A 271 -11.79 1.50 -18.44
CA ALA A 271 -10.92 1.69 -19.60
C ALA A 271 -10.52 0.37 -20.28
N LEU A 272 -10.34 -0.71 -19.50
CA LEU A 272 -10.06 -2.05 -20.00
C LEU A 272 -11.24 -2.63 -20.78
N GLY A 273 -12.45 -2.49 -20.22
CA GLY A 273 -13.66 -3.07 -20.81
C GLY A 273 -13.49 -4.55 -21.14
N THR A 274 -14.18 -5.01 -22.18
CA THR A 274 -14.06 -6.39 -22.67
C THR A 274 -12.77 -6.64 -23.47
N ASN A 275 -12.15 -5.60 -24.02
CA ASN A 275 -10.93 -5.71 -24.83
C ASN A 275 -9.70 -6.18 -24.05
N GLY A 276 -9.68 -5.96 -22.72
CA GLY A 276 -8.62 -6.44 -21.84
C GLY A 276 -8.70 -7.94 -21.50
N ALA A 277 -9.80 -8.61 -21.86
CA ALA A 277 -10.06 -9.99 -21.46
C ALA A 277 -8.94 -10.95 -21.92
N GLY A 278 -8.43 -11.76 -20.97
CA GLY A 278 -7.40 -12.77 -21.18
C GLY A 278 -5.99 -12.25 -21.44
N ARG A 279 -5.80 -10.92 -21.54
CA ARG A 279 -4.49 -10.33 -21.90
C ARG A 279 -3.97 -9.28 -20.92
N VAL A 280 -4.77 -8.83 -19.95
CA VAL A 280 -4.30 -7.90 -18.91
C VAL A 280 -4.17 -8.65 -17.59
N TYR A 281 -2.97 -8.65 -17.05
CA TYR A 281 -2.60 -9.31 -15.80
C TYR A 281 -2.22 -8.29 -14.75
N GLN A 282 -2.57 -8.58 -13.49
CA GLN A 282 -2.17 -7.76 -12.34
C GLN A 282 -1.49 -8.61 -11.29
N ILE A 283 -0.36 -8.13 -10.76
CA ILE A 283 0.24 -8.62 -9.53
C ILE A 283 -0.16 -7.71 -8.35
N ALA A 284 -0.84 -8.28 -7.35
CA ALA A 284 -1.27 -7.54 -6.17
C ALA A 284 -1.40 -8.44 -4.94
N TYR A 285 -1.50 -7.85 -3.76
CA TYR A 285 -1.73 -8.56 -2.50
C TYR A 285 -3.21 -8.94 -2.28
N ASN A 286 -4.10 -8.52 -3.14
CA ASN A 286 -5.52 -8.85 -3.13
C ASN A 286 -6.11 -8.89 -4.55
N HIS A 287 -7.32 -9.41 -4.64
CA HIS A 287 -8.18 -9.33 -5.81
C HIS A 287 -9.63 -9.10 -5.37
N TYR A 288 -10.54 -8.81 -6.29
CA TYR A 288 -11.92 -8.45 -5.95
C TYR A 288 -12.77 -9.59 -5.38
N ASN A 289 -12.34 -10.82 -5.46
CA ASN A 289 -13.12 -12.00 -5.06
C ASN A 289 -12.41 -12.77 -3.95
N MET A 290 -12.03 -12.09 -2.87
CA MET A 290 -11.34 -12.69 -1.72
C MET A 290 -12.25 -13.58 -0.87
N GLY A 291 -13.55 -13.38 -0.95
CA GLY A 291 -14.53 -14.10 -0.15
C GLY A 291 -14.71 -13.57 1.29
N GLY A 292 -15.60 -14.20 2.01
CA GLY A 292 -15.77 -14.00 3.45
C GLY A 292 -16.10 -12.56 3.87
N GLN A 293 -15.38 -12.05 4.85
CA GLN A 293 -15.61 -10.71 5.38
C GLN A 293 -15.26 -9.61 4.36
N MET A 294 -14.31 -9.88 3.46
CA MET A 294 -13.91 -8.90 2.44
C MET A 294 -15.06 -8.59 1.49
N ASP A 295 -15.79 -9.61 1.02
CA ASP A 295 -16.94 -9.43 0.12
C ASP A 295 -18.05 -8.60 0.78
N LYS A 296 -18.29 -8.80 2.09
CA LYS A 296 -19.24 -8.00 2.86
C LYS A 296 -18.81 -6.53 2.89
N TRP A 297 -17.55 -6.25 3.23
CA TRP A 297 -17.03 -4.88 3.26
C TRP A 297 -17.07 -4.22 1.89
N MET A 298 -16.74 -4.94 0.83
CA MET A 298 -16.81 -4.40 -0.54
C MET A 298 -18.26 -4.05 -0.92
N THR A 299 -19.22 -4.90 -0.56
CA THR A 299 -20.66 -4.63 -0.79
C THR A 299 -21.14 -3.43 0.01
N GLU A 300 -20.79 -3.34 1.29
CA GLU A 300 -21.16 -2.22 2.16
C GLU A 300 -20.53 -0.91 1.66
N PHE A 301 -19.27 -0.96 1.25
CA PHE A 301 -18.56 0.20 0.69
C PHE A 301 -19.23 0.69 -0.59
N LYS A 302 -19.53 -0.21 -1.52
CA LYS A 302 -20.22 0.10 -2.77
C LYS A 302 -21.59 0.70 -2.52
N THR A 303 -22.34 0.17 -1.57
CA THR A 303 -23.65 0.72 -1.16
C THR A 303 -23.53 2.12 -0.57
N LYS A 304 -22.52 2.35 0.31
CA LYS A 304 -22.34 3.63 1.00
C LYS A 304 -21.84 4.75 0.07
N TYR A 305 -20.90 4.44 -0.85
CA TYR A 305 -20.19 5.46 -1.62
C TYR A 305 -20.49 5.44 -3.12
N ASN A 306 -21.27 4.47 -3.61
CA ASN A 306 -21.43 4.20 -5.05
C ASN A 306 -20.08 4.12 -5.77
N ASP A 307 -19.13 3.40 -5.15
CA ASP A 307 -17.72 3.30 -5.56
C ASP A 307 -17.18 1.91 -5.18
N ASP A 308 -16.12 1.45 -5.83
CA ASP A 308 -15.53 0.15 -5.56
C ASP A 308 -14.34 0.25 -4.59
N PHE A 309 -14.27 -0.66 -3.62
CA PHE A 309 -13.14 -0.77 -2.71
C PHE A 309 -12.04 -1.65 -3.32
N TYR A 310 -10.82 -1.12 -3.48
CA TYR A 310 -9.69 -1.89 -4.03
C TYR A 310 -8.42 -1.85 -3.15
N THR A 311 -8.27 -0.87 -2.26
CA THR A 311 -7.04 -0.67 -1.49
C THR A 311 -7.08 -1.46 -0.16
N GLY A 312 -6.89 -2.77 -0.23
CA GLY A 312 -6.95 -3.65 0.95
C GLY A 312 -5.87 -3.38 2.01
N SER A 313 -4.77 -2.69 1.68
CA SER A 313 -3.74 -2.24 2.63
C SER A 313 -4.29 -1.33 3.74
N VAL A 314 -5.36 -0.59 3.47
CA VAL A 314 -6.06 0.24 4.47
C VAL A 314 -6.53 -0.61 5.66
N ILE A 315 -7.09 -1.79 5.40
CA ILE A 315 -7.51 -2.73 6.44
C ILE A 315 -6.33 -3.11 7.33
N ARG A 316 -5.19 -3.41 6.71
CA ARG A 316 -3.96 -3.82 7.41
C ARG A 316 -3.36 -2.71 8.25
N VAL A 317 -3.44 -1.45 7.81
CA VAL A 317 -3.02 -0.30 8.62
C VAL A 317 -3.80 -0.28 9.94
N TYR A 318 -5.13 -0.35 9.89
CA TYR A 318 -5.96 -0.35 11.10
C TYR A 318 -5.75 -1.60 11.96
N GLN A 319 -5.67 -2.79 11.35
CA GLN A 319 -5.43 -4.03 12.08
C GLN A 319 -4.07 -4.02 12.79
N THR A 320 -3.02 -3.55 12.11
CA THR A 320 -1.67 -3.45 12.67
C THR A 320 -1.64 -2.46 13.82
N LEU A 321 -2.23 -1.26 13.65
CA LEU A 321 -2.27 -0.26 14.70
C LEU A 321 -3.03 -0.77 15.93
N GLY A 322 -4.23 -1.32 15.75
CA GLY A 322 -5.02 -1.85 16.86
C GLY A 322 -4.29 -2.97 17.61
N ALA A 323 -3.67 -3.92 16.90
CA ALA A 323 -2.91 -5.00 17.50
C ALA A 323 -1.63 -4.51 18.20
N ALA A 324 -0.90 -3.57 17.58
CA ALA A 324 0.33 -3.01 18.16
C ALA A 324 0.04 -2.18 19.41
N MET A 325 -1.00 -1.34 19.39
CA MET A 325 -1.43 -0.54 20.55
C MET A 325 -1.90 -1.43 21.71
N ALA A 326 -2.62 -2.52 21.42
CA ALA A 326 -3.02 -3.50 22.44
C ALA A 326 -1.79 -4.21 23.04
N LYS A 327 -0.84 -4.64 22.22
CA LYS A 327 0.42 -5.26 22.66
C LYS A 327 1.28 -4.30 23.47
N ALA A 328 1.38 -3.05 23.04
CA ALA A 328 2.13 -1.99 23.73
C ALA A 328 1.41 -1.47 24.97
N LYS A 329 0.11 -1.71 25.12
CA LYS A 329 -0.78 -1.08 26.12
C LYS A 329 -0.65 0.43 26.11
N SER A 330 -0.51 1.04 24.95
CA SER A 330 -0.20 2.47 24.78
C SER A 330 -0.48 2.91 23.35
N THR A 331 -0.77 4.21 23.20
CA THR A 331 -0.80 4.91 21.91
C THR A 331 0.46 5.72 21.63
N ASP A 332 1.45 5.64 22.53
CA ASP A 332 2.76 6.29 22.34
C ASP A 332 3.48 5.75 21.10
N PRO A 333 3.93 6.62 20.17
CA PRO A 333 4.54 6.19 18.92
C PRO A 333 5.76 5.27 19.06
N VAL A 334 6.63 5.52 20.04
CA VAL A 334 7.83 4.68 20.25
C VAL A 334 7.43 3.27 20.66
N LYS A 335 6.52 3.15 21.63
CA LYS A 335 6.03 1.86 22.12
C LYS A 335 5.27 1.11 21.04
N VAL A 336 4.45 1.82 20.25
CA VAL A 336 3.69 1.23 19.14
C VAL A 336 4.61 0.76 18.02
N ALA A 337 5.62 1.55 17.63
CA ALA A 337 6.61 1.16 16.63
C ALA A 337 7.37 -0.11 17.04
N LEU A 338 7.86 -0.18 18.28
CA LEU A 338 8.51 -1.38 18.82
C LEU A 338 7.55 -2.59 18.87
N ALA A 339 6.28 -2.36 19.18
CA ALA A 339 5.27 -3.43 19.21
C ALA A 339 4.91 -3.94 17.82
N MET A 340 5.02 -3.12 16.78
CA MET A 340 4.81 -3.52 15.38
C MET A 340 5.93 -4.43 14.85
N GLU A 341 7.16 -4.32 15.35
CA GLU A 341 8.27 -5.19 14.92
C GLU A 341 7.97 -6.67 15.19
N GLY A 342 8.02 -7.49 14.14
CA GLY A 342 7.74 -8.92 14.19
C GLY A 342 6.28 -9.26 14.51
N LEU A 343 5.37 -8.29 14.43
CA LEU A 343 3.95 -8.51 14.69
C LEU A 343 3.34 -9.40 13.61
N LYS A 344 2.73 -10.51 14.06
CA LYS A 344 1.99 -11.45 13.20
C LYS A 344 0.52 -11.39 13.54
N PHE A 345 -0.32 -11.42 12.52
CA PHE A 345 -1.78 -11.52 12.70
C PHE A 345 -2.45 -12.07 11.44
N ASN A 346 -3.67 -12.60 11.59
CA ASN A 346 -4.49 -13.00 10.47
C ASN A 346 -5.22 -11.78 9.89
N SER A 347 -4.97 -11.51 8.61
CA SER A 347 -5.68 -10.51 7.84
C SER A 347 -6.68 -11.18 6.88
N PHE A 348 -7.29 -10.41 5.97
CA PHE A 348 -8.32 -10.90 5.04
C PHE A 348 -7.86 -11.99 4.05
N ASN A 349 -6.55 -12.19 3.89
CA ASN A 349 -5.96 -13.19 2.98
C ASN A 349 -4.93 -14.10 3.67
N GLY A 350 -5.08 -14.33 4.96
CA GLY A 350 -4.22 -15.19 5.77
C GLY A 350 -3.25 -14.44 6.68
N GLU A 351 -2.28 -15.18 7.23
CA GLU A 351 -1.28 -14.61 8.13
C GLU A 351 -0.36 -13.65 7.40
N VAL A 352 -0.11 -12.52 8.04
CA VAL A 352 0.86 -11.49 7.63
C VAL A 352 1.83 -11.21 8.76
N GLU A 353 3.04 -10.75 8.42
CA GLU A 353 4.09 -10.41 9.38
C GLU A 353 4.74 -9.07 9.04
N MET A 354 4.80 -8.14 10.00
CA MET A 354 5.63 -6.94 9.88
C MET A 354 7.08 -7.32 10.17
N ARG A 355 7.93 -7.41 9.14
CA ARG A 355 9.33 -7.80 9.31
C ARG A 355 10.05 -6.87 10.28
N LYS A 356 10.79 -7.44 11.22
CA LYS A 356 11.60 -6.66 12.16
C LYS A 356 12.82 -6.01 11.50
N THR A 357 13.29 -6.56 10.40
CA THR A 357 14.53 -6.12 9.74
C THR A 357 14.40 -4.79 9.03
N ASP A 358 13.23 -4.48 8.48
CA ASP A 358 13.02 -3.34 7.58
C ASP A 358 11.61 -2.77 7.57
N HIS A 359 10.71 -3.29 8.42
CA HIS A 359 9.31 -2.89 8.54
C HIS A 359 8.49 -3.03 7.25
N GLN A 360 8.85 -4.01 6.42
CA GLN A 360 8.04 -4.45 5.30
C GLN A 360 7.02 -5.49 5.76
N LEU A 361 5.74 -5.31 5.45
CA LEU A 361 4.73 -6.33 5.70
C LEU A 361 4.90 -7.48 4.69
N GLN A 362 5.15 -8.68 5.21
CA GLN A 362 5.10 -9.92 4.42
C GLN A 362 3.66 -10.38 4.28
N GLN A 363 3.31 -10.79 3.07
CA GLN A 363 1.92 -11.06 2.70
C GLN A 363 1.85 -11.92 1.43
N PRO A 364 0.77 -12.69 1.23
CA PRO A 364 0.53 -13.38 -0.03
C PRO A 364 0.37 -12.39 -1.19
N LEU A 365 0.78 -12.81 -2.38
CA LEU A 365 0.54 -12.07 -3.63
C LEU A 365 -0.27 -12.94 -4.60
N TYR A 366 -1.02 -12.29 -5.46
CA TYR A 366 -1.86 -12.93 -6.46
C TYR A 366 -1.53 -12.37 -7.84
N MET A 367 -1.27 -13.25 -8.80
CA MET A 367 -1.37 -12.92 -10.21
C MET A 367 -2.82 -13.15 -10.62
N SER A 368 -3.47 -12.09 -11.08
CA SER A 368 -4.85 -12.16 -11.58
C SER A 368 -4.91 -11.79 -13.05
N VAL A 369 -5.88 -12.36 -13.79
CA VAL A 369 -6.16 -12.01 -15.17
C VAL A 369 -7.50 -11.30 -15.27
N TRP A 370 -7.59 -10.30 -16.12
CA TRP A 370 -8.84 -9.62 -16.45
C TRP A 370 -9.69 -10.54 -17.33
N GLN A 371 -10.88 -10.88 -16.86
CA GLN A 371 -11.80 -11.79 -17.55
C GLN A 371 -13.27 -11.43 -17.28
N LYS A 372 -14.19 -12.07 -18.00
CA LYS A 372 -15.62 -11.93 -17.71
C LYS A 372 -15.92 -12.45 -16.29
N ALA A 373 -16.70 -11.70 -15.55
CA ALA A 373 -17.21 -12.14 -14.25
C ALA A 373 -18.09 -13.39 -14.42
N ASP A 374 -17.97 -14.33 -13.48
CA ASP A 374 -18.68 -15.60 -13.51
C ASP A 374 -19.17 -16.01 -12.12
N LYS A 375 -19.74 -17.22 -11.99
CA LYS A 375 -20.23 -17.72 -10.68
C LYS A 375 -19.11 -17.88 -9.64
N LYS A 376 -17.88 -18.16 -10.06
CA LYS A 376 -16.73 -18.35 -9.17
C LYS A 376 -16.13 -17.01 -8.77
N TYR A 377 -16.11 -16.04 -9.67
CA TYR A 377 -15.56 -14.72 -9.51
C TYR A 377 -16.59 -13.66 -9.90
N PRO A 378 -17.63 -13.45 -9.05
CA PRO A 378 -18.81 -12.65 -9.41
C PRO A 378 -18.64 -11.15 -9.31
N TYR A 379 -17.65 -10.65 -8.54
CA TYR A 379 -17.50 -9.21 -8.35
C TYR A 379 -17.05 -8.52 -9.62
N SER A 380 -17.82 -7.50 -10.01
CA SER A 380 -17.55 -6.70 -11.22
C SER A 380 -17.24 -5.25 -10.83
N PRO A 381 -15.94 -4.85 -10.82
CA PRO A 381 -15.58 -3.47 -10.56
C PRO A 381 -16.14 -2.54 -11.63
N GLU A 382 -16.57 -1.34 -11.21
CA GLU A 382 -17.16 -0.30 -12.05
C GLU A 382 -18.32 -0.81 -12.92
N ASN A 383 -18.99 -1.88 -12.49
CA ASN A 383 -20.11 -2.54 -13.19
C ASN A 383 -19.77 -2.95 -14.63
N THR A 384 -18.54 -3.28 -14.92
CA THR A 384 -18.04 -3.62 -16.27
C THR A 384 -18.48 -4.99 -16.81
N GLY A 385 -19.05 -5.85 -15.96
CA GLY A 385 -19.28 -7.27 -16.29
C GLY A 385 -18.00 -8.11 -16.30
N MET A 386 -16.88 -7.50 -15.96
CA MET A 386 -15.54 -8.11 -15.94
C MET A 386 -14.97 -8.13 -14.52
N THR A 387 -13.91 -8.92 -14.29
CA THR A 387 -13.24 -9.01 -12.99
C THR A 387 -11.76 -9.36 -13.15
N LEU A 388 -10.97 -9.13 -12.10
CA LEU A 388 -9.63 -9.70 -11.94
C LEU A 388 -9.76 -11.05 -11.23
N ALA A 389 -9.61 -12.15 -11.95
CA ALA A 389 -9.66 -13.51 -11.41
C ALA A 389 -8.25 -14.02 -11.09
N PRO A 390 -7.96 -14.53 -9.89
CA PRO A 390 -6.65 -15.05 -9.54
C PRO A 390 -6.33 -16.31 -10.34
N VAL A 391 -5.15 -16.33 -10.96
CA VAL A 391 -4.61 -17.47 -11.72
C VAL A 391 -3.40 -18.10 -11.05
N LYS A 392 -2.75 -17.37 -10.14
CA LYS A 392 -1.64 -17.86 -9.31
C LYS A 392 -1.61 -17.13 -7.99
N GLU A 393 -1.48 -17.89 -6.91
CA GLU A 393 -1.19 -17.40 -5.58
C GLU A 393 0.26 -17.67 -5.22
N PHE A 394 0.90 -16.70 -4.55
CA PHE A 394 2.23 -16.78 -4.00
C PHE A 394 2.14 -16.65 -2.48
N ALA A 395 2.66 -17.63 -1.76
CA ALA A 395 2.74 -17.56 -0.30
C ALA A 395 3.60 -16.37 0.14
N ASN A 396 3.37 -15.85 1.34
CA ASN A 396 3.96 -14.61 1.84
C ASN A 396 5.50 -14.57 1.79
N TYR A 397 6.20 -15.71 1.96
CA TYR A 397 7.66 -15.75 1.92
C TYR A 397 8.26 -15.82 0.50
N VAL A 398 7.50 -16.26 -0.50
CA VAL A 398 8.00 -16.49 -1.88
C VAL A 398 8.35 -15.17 -2.57
N SER A 399 7.59 -14.12 -2.29
CA SER A 399 7.83 -12.79 -2.83
C SER A 399 8.74 -11.94 -1.94
N SER A 400 9.16 -12.44 -0.78
CA SER A 400 10.05 -11.71 0.13
C SER A 400 11.46 -11.61 -0.47
N THR A 401 11.92 -10.38 -0.72
CA THR A 401 13.28 -10.11 -1.16
C THR A 401 14.19 -9.81 0.03
N PRO A 402 15.50 -10.13 -0.05
CA PRO A 402 16.46 -9.72 0.96
C PRO A 402 16.49 -8.20 1.12
N THR A 403 16.80 -7.74 2.33
CA THR A 403 16.97 -6.31 2.61
C THR A 403 18.39 -5.99 3.01
N SER A 404 18.86 -4.80 2.60
CA SER A 404 20.12 -4.18 3.04
C SER A 404 19.91 -3.15 4.16
N CYS A 405 18.70 -3.08 4.71
CA CYS A 405 18.32 -2.09 5.73
C CYS A 405 19.16 -2.20 7.00
N GLN A 406 19.68 -1.07 7.45
CA GLN A 406 20.41 -0.89 8.71
C GLN A 406 19.80 0.29 9.47
N MET A 407 18.52 0.17 9.87
CA MET A 407 17.84 1.26 10.57
C MET A 407 18.35 1.44 12.00
N LYS A 408 18.50 2.71 12.41
CA LYS A 408 18.78 3.08 13.80
C LYS A 408 17.48 3.04 14.59
N ARG A 409 17.46 2.26 15.67
CA ARG A 409 16.35 2.20 16.62
C ARG A 409 16.52 3.24 17.74
N PRO A 410 15.42 3.75 18.34
CA PRO A 410 15.49 4.65 19.50
C PRO A 410 16.04 3.96 20.73
#